data_2b697b21c6099afd2c7b85901ce73638
#
_entry.id   2b697b21c6099afd2c7b85901ce73638
#
_cell.length_a   1.000
_cell.length_b   1.000
_cell.length_c   1.000
_cell.angle_alpha   90.00
_cell.angle_beta   90.00
_cell.angle_gamma   90.00
#
_symmetry.space_group_name_H-M   'P 1'
#
loop_
_entity.id
_entity.type
_entity.pdbx_description
1 polymer ?
#
loop_
_entity_poly.entity_id
_entity_poly.type
_entity_poly.pdbx_seq_one_letter_code
_entity_poly.pdbx_strand_id
1 'polypeptide(L)'
;EMLRSLVGSEMCIRDRDKNNKGGKNDTTAPVDNQQTSAEIKARVGNVSLLAGGSGLDQFVSSLKSAGQNAVVIDFKDASGYLSYPSSIAAVKDKAPSSKAQANAAASVKKIQQSGIKVVARIYCFKDTQMPRIDRTMAVHYNKTQMIWLDNEASKGGKPWLNPYSQTAQNYLLEVVKEVKNLGVDAILLDGVQFPDLNSNVATFDGEGSVSRNAVLVNFVNSCVSACSGTPVICAMKGEAAAGGSSDIYNGSLWSANASAFAVDLSSLKADAQRNFPASKKVIEMKSSASNTDSTYILTK
;
A
#
# COMPACT_ATOMS: atom_id res chain seq x y z
N GLU A 1 -11.09 -3.68 61.45
CA GLU A 1 -10.50 -2.64 62.31
C GLU A 1 -9.56 -1.74 61.50
N MET A 2 -10.03 -0.48 61.44
CA MET A 2 -9.30 0.79 61.47
C MET A 2 -8.29 1.06 60.37
N LEU A 3 -8.65 1.94 59.41
CA LEU A 3 -8.75 3.42 59.49
C LEU A 3 -7.43 4.16 59.65
N ARG A 4 -7.21 5.04 58.70
CA ARG A 4 -6.75 6.45 58.69
C ARG A 4 -5.65 6.67 57.68
N SER A 5 -5.88 7.42 56.54
CA SER A 5 -6.20 8.86 56.42
C SER A 5 -5.04 9.79 56.86
N LEU A 6 -4.67 10.65 55.92
CA LEU A 6 -4.34 12.09 56.01
C LEU A 6 -3.39 12.46 54.87
N VAL A 7 -3.75 13.23 53.86
CA VAL A 7 -4.16 14.64 53.74
C VAL A 7 -3.10 15.65 54.23
N GLY A 8 -2.80 16.55 53.33
CA GLY A 8 -2.34 17.92 53.59
C GLY A 8 -0.87 18.13 53.22
N SER A 9 -0.45 19.15 52.64
CA SER A 9 -0.94 20.42 52.17
C SER A 9 0.27 21.24 51.73
N GLU A 10 0.07 21.97 50.66
CA GLU A 10 0.39 23.39 50.47
C GLU A 10 1.83 23.92 50.53
N MET A 11 2.16 24.42 49.37
CA MET A 11 2.48 25.84 49.09
C MET A 11 3.62 26.49 49.88
N CYS A 12 4.64 26.93 49.16
CA CYS A 12 5.23 28.24 49.35
C CYS A 12 5.96 28.77 48.09
N ILE A 13 5.37 29.82 47.57
CA ILE A 13 5.96 30.79 46.64
C ILE A 13 7.01 31.59 47.38
N ARG A 14 8.17 31.85 46.77
CA ARG A 14 8.88 33.11 46.93
C ARG A 14 9.79 33.43 45.75
N ASP A 15 9.52 34.62 45.26
CA ASP A 15 10.20 35.45 44.28
C ASP A 15 11.61 35.89 44.64
N ARG A 16 12.28 36.38 43.52
CA ARG A 16 13.42 37.34 43.47
C ARG A 16 14.83 36.73 43.55
N ASP A 17 15.78 37.14 42.77
CA ASP A 17 15.99 38.26 41.81
C ASP A 17 17.20 37.96 40.93
N LYS A 18 17.14 38.49 39.69
CA LYS A 18 18.16 39.06 38.79
C LYS A 18 19.65 38.63 38.93
N ASN A 19 20.21 38.08 37.89
CA ASN A 19 21.10 38.74 36.93
C ASN A 19 21.98 37.76 36.11
N ASN A 20 21.83 37.80 34.81
CA ASN A 20 22.81 38.13 33.79
C ASN A 20 23.61 37.03 33.08
N LYS A 21 23.41 37.01 31.76
CA LYS A 21 24.31 36.69 30.65
C LYS A 21 24.49 35.23 30.21
N GLY A 22 23.98 35.00 29.01
CA GLY A 22 24.73 34.36 27.93
C GLY A 22 24.57 32.87 27.83
N GLY A 23 23.68 32.39 26.97
CA GLY A 23 23.65 31.01 26.63
C GLY A 23 22.51 30.73 25.64
N LYS A 24 22.87 30.55 24.45
CA LYS A 24 22.16 30.09 23.24
C LYS A 24 20.80 29.46 23.48
N ASN A 25 19.77 30.09 22.90
CA ASN A 25 18.48 29.50 22.65
C ASN A 25 18.63 28.25 21.76
N ASP A 26 18.50 27.11 22.37
CA ASP A 26 18.20 25.86 21.67
C ASP A 26 16.67 25.71 21.66
N THR A 27 16.02 26.49 20.81
CA THR A 27 14.65 26.27 20.40
C THR A 27 14.69 25.12 19.41
N THR A 28 14.55 23.89 19.89
CA THR A 28 14.07 22.78 19.08
C THR A 28 12.66 23.11 18.66
N ALA A 29 12.55 23.76 17.49
CA ALA A 29 11.30 23.87 16.76
C ALA A 29 10.74 22.46 16.53
N PRO A 30 9.41 22.26 16.62
CA PRO A 30 8.80 21.01 16.17
C PRO A 30 9.28 20.77 14.74
N VAL A 31 9.84 19.61 14.49
CA VAL A 31 10.16 19.18 13.14
C VAL A 31 8.82 19.09 12.43
N ASP A 32 8.51 20.12 11.64
CA ASP A 32 7.37 20.15 10.75
C ASP A 32 7.60 19.06 9.69
N ASN A 33 6.98 17.92 9.91
CA ASN A 33 7.02 16.77 9.02
C ASN A 33 6.09 17.02 7.80
N GLN A 34 6.02 18.25 7.33
CA GLN A 34 5.53 18.61 6.01
C GLN A 34 6.61 18.26 4.97
N GLN A 35 6.86 16.97 4.82
CA GLN A 35 7.44 16.47 3.59
C GLN A 35 6.40 16.71 2.52
N THR A 36 6.52 17.86 1.84
CA THR A 36 5.73 18.23 0.67
C THR A 36 5.76 17.03 -0.28
N SER A 37 4.70 16.25 -0.26
CA SER A 37 4.54 15.13 -1.17
C SER A 37 4.45 15.73 -2.57
N ALA A 38 5.60 15.82 -3.24
CA ALA A 38 5.68 16.31 -4.60
C ALA A 38 4.60 15.65 -5.46
N GLU A 39 4.00 16.42 -6.34
CA GLU A 39 3.06 15.92 -7.35
C GLU A 39 3.62 14.66 -8.01
N ILE A 40 2.80 13.64 -8.15
CA ILE A 40 3.18 12.38 -8.82
C ILE A 40 2.56 12.38 -10.20
N LYS A 41 3.39 12.46 -11.23
CA LYS A 41 3.04 12.27 -12.64
C LYS A 41 3.70 10.99 -13.11
N ALA A 42 3.03 9.86 -12.93
CA ALA A 42 3.59 8.54 -13.12
C ALA A 42 3.01 7.80 -14.32
N ARG A 43 3.78 6.84 -14.82
CA ARG A 43 3.32 5.81 -15.75
C ARG A 43 3.70 4.43 -15.21
N VAL A 44 2.86 3.44 -15.45
CA VAL A 44 3.18 2.04 -15.15
C VAL A 44 4.25 1.55 -16.10
N GLY A 45 5.33 1.03 -15.55
CA GLY A 45 6.43 0.40 -16.27
C GLY A 45 6.38 -1.12 -16.18
N ASN A 46 6.97 -1.78 -17.16
CA ASN A 46 7.10 -3.23 -17.13
C ASN A 46 8.14 -3.68 -16.11
N VAL A 47 7.92 -4.83 -15.48
CA VAL A 47 8.83 -5.45 -14.50
C VAL A 47 10.25 -5.68 -15.05
N SER A 48 10.39 -5.85 -16.38
CA SER A 48 11.71 -5.99 -17.05
C SER A 48 12.64 -4.79 -16.82
N LEU A 49 12.10 -3.64 -16.45
CA LEU A 49 12.91 -2.47 -16.05
C LEU A 49 13.82 -2.77 -14.86
N LEU A 50 13.41 -3.68 -13.99
CA LEU A 50 14.21 -4.11 -12.82
C LEU A 50 15.39 -5.02 -13.20
N ALA A 51 15.42 -5.55 -14.42
CA ALA A 51 16.60 -6.24 -14.96
C ALA A 51 17.73 -5.26 -15.34
N GLY A 52 17.41 -3.98 -15.55
CA GLY A 52 18.36 -2.96 -16.00
C GLY A 52 18.59 -2.98 -17.51
N GLY A 53 19.73 -2.43 -17.94
CA GLY A 53 20.11 -2.40 -19.36
C GLY A 53 19.52 -1.22 -20.15
N SER A 54 19.66 -1.26 -21.49
CA SER A 54 19.29 -0.16 -22.39
C SER A 54 17.79 0.13 -22.41
N GLY A 55 16.93 -0.89 -22.20
CA GLY A 55 15.49 -0.71 -22.12
C GLY A 55 15.05 0.19 -20.97
N LEU A 56 15.75 0.11 -19.83
CA LEU A 56 15.53 1.02 -18.69
C LEU A 56 15.87 2.47 -19.09
N ASP A 57 17.02 2.70 -19.73
CA ASP A 57 17.46 4.04 -20.10
C ASP A 57 16.50 4.69 -21.12
N GLN A 58 16.03 3.93 -22.11
CA GLN A 58 15.04 4.38 -23.08
C GLN A 58 13.70 4.73 -22.40
N PHE A 59 13.24 3.90 -21.47
CA PHE A 59 12.01 4.14 -20.74
C PHE A 59 12.10 5.40 -19.88
N VAL A 60 13.18 5.57 -19.12
CA VAL A 60 13.43 6.78 -18.34
C VAL A 60 13.43 8.04 -19.20
N SER A 61 14.11 8.00 -20.36
CA SER A 61 14.10 9.10 -21.33
C SER A 61 12.70 9.43 -21.82
N SER A 62 11.86 8.41 -22.08
CA SER A 62 10.48 8.60 -22.51
C SER A 62 9.60 9.24 -21.40
N LEU A 63 9.82 8.90 -20.12
CA LEU A 63 9.13 9.54 -19.00
C LEU A 63 9.45 11.03 -18.93
N LYS A 64 10.74 11.39 -19.02
CA LYS A 64 11.20 12.78 -18.99
C LYS A 64 10.62 13.60 -20.16
N SER A 65 10.64 13.05 -21.36
CA SER A 65 10.08 13.71 -22.54
C SER A 65 8.57 13.93 -22.42
N ALA A 66 7.87 13.07 -21.68
CA ALA A 66 6.44 13.21 -21.38
C ALA A 66 6.14 14.09 -20.14
N GLY A 67 7.16 14.72 -19.53
CA GLY A 67 7.00 15.51 -18.32
C GLY A 67 6.60 14.69 -17.08
N GLN A 68 6.87 13.38 -17.09
CA GLN A 68 6.59 12.47 -15.99
C GLN A 68 7.77 12.39 -15.04
N ASN A 69 7.52 12.31 -13.75
CA ASN A 69 8.52 12.33 -12.69
C ASN A 69 8.57 11.04 -11.85
N ALA A 70 7.75 10.06 -12.20
CA ALA A 70 7.71 8.80 -11.48
C ALA A 70 7.37 7.62 -12.41
N VAL A 71 7.78 6.42 -12.01
CA VAL A 71 7.37 5.14 -12.58
C VAL A 71 6.73 4.27 -11.51
N VAL A 72 5.64 3.60 -11.86
CA VAL A 72 5.04 2.54 -11.03
C VAL A 72 5.49 1.20 -11.59
N ILE A 73 6.11 0.36 -10.77
CA ILE A 73 6.56 -0.99 -11.16
C ILE A 73 5.97 -2.02 -10.19
N ASP A 74 5.54 -3.17 -10.71
CA ASP A 74 5.04 -4.27 -9.90
C ASP A 74 6.20 -5.00 -9.20
N PHE A 75 6.32 -4.82 -7.90
CA PHE A 75 7.24 -5.60 -7.05
C PHE A 75 6.60 -6.91 -6.58
N LYS A 76 5.29 -6.94 -6.46
CA LYS A 76 4.48 -8.15 -6.36
C LYS A 76 3.28 -8.01 -7.30
N ASP A 77 3.19 -8.89 -8.31
CA ASP A 77 2.11 -8.84 -9.29
C ASP A 77 0.79 -9.45 -8.78
N ALA A 78 -0.30 -9.25 -9.53
CA ALA A 78 -1.62 -9.78 -9.20
C ALA A 78 -1.72 -11.32 -9.27
N SER A 79 -0.68 -11.99 -9.77
CA SER A 79 -0.57 -13.44 -9.75
C SER A 79 0.25 -13.95 -8.57
N GLY A 80 0.81 -13.07 -7.73
CA GLY A 80 1.60 -13.42 -6.55
C GLY A 80 3.10 -13.60 -6.81
N TYR A 81 3.60 -13.27 -8.01
CA TYR A 81 5.03 -13.32 -8.28
C TYR A 81 5.73 -12.07 -7.77
N LEU A 82 6.91 -12.28 -7.16
CA LEU A 82 7.81 -11.21 -6.71
C LEU A 82 8.82 -10.92 -7.82
N SER A 83 9.07 -9.65 -8.10
CA SER A 83 10.00 -9.21 -9.13
C SER A 83 11.39 -8.84 -8.60
N TYR A 84 11.70 -9.22 -7.39
CA TYR A 84 12.99 -9.03 -6.72
C TYR A 84 13.39 -10.30 -5.94
N PRO A 85 14.67 -10.53 -5.65
CA PRO A 85 15.11 -11.62 -4.79
C PRO A 85 14.57 -11.44 -3.37
N SER A 86 13.75 -12.38 -2.91
CA SER A 86 13.15 -12.36 -1.57
C SER A 86 13.86 -13.32 -0.63
N SER A 87 14.02 -12.88 0.63
CA SER A 87 14.54 -13.70 1.73
C SER A 87 13.44 -14.37 2.57
N ILE A 88 12.17 -14.03 2.30
CA ILE A 88 11.01 -14.58 3.03
C ILE A 88 10.97 -16.09 2.88
N ALA A 89 11.07 -16.82 3.99
CA ALA A 89 11.17 -18.28 4.00
C ALA A 89 9.98 -18.97 3.30
N ALA A 90 8.79 -18.36 3.38
CA ALA A 90 7.59 -18.89 2.74
C ALA A 90 7.64 -18.87 1.20
N VAL A 91 8.48 -18.02 0.59
CA VAL A 91 8.55 -17.82 -0.87
C VAL A 91 9.91 -18.08 -1.48
N LYS A 92 10.98 -18.04 -0.68
CA LYS A 92 12.33 -18.28 -1.15
C LYS A 92 12.43 -19.66 -1.83
N ASP A 93 13.02 -19.67 -3.01
CA ASP A 93 13.19 -20.88 -3.84
C ASP A 93 11.87 -21.58 -4.25
N LYS A 94 10.74 -20.86 -4.15
CA LYS A 94 9.42 -21.32 -4.58
C LYS A 94 8.87 -20.50 -5.75
N ALA A 95 7.72 -20.91 -6.27
CA ALA A 95 7.09 -20.27 -7.42
C ALA A 95 6.98 -18.74 -7.34
N PRO A 96 6.65 -18.11 -6.19
CA PRO A 96 6.60 -16.64 -6.10
C PRO A 96 7.91 -15.94 -6.47
N SER A 97 9.07 -16.57 -6.23
CA SER A 97 10.40 -15.99 -6.52
C SER A 97 10.90 -16.30 -7.95
N SER A 98 10.17 -17.07 -8.75
CA SER A 98 10.66 -17.53 -10.06
C SER A 98 10.82 -16.43 -11.11
N LYS A 99 10.23 -15.24 -10.89
CA LYS A 99 10.31 -14.05 -11.77
C LYS A 99 11.21 -12.95 -11.21
N ALA A 100 11.93 -13.22 -10.13
CA ALA A 100 12.76 -12.24 -9.46
C ALA A 100 13.88 -11.72 -10.38
N GLN A 101 14.08 -10.40 -10.38
CA GLN A 101 15.16 -9.73 -11.11
C GLN A 101 16.32 -9.49 -10.15
N ALA A 102 17.46 -10.12 -10.39
CA ALA A 102 18.65 -10.03 -9.52
C ALA A 102 19.12 -8.56 -9.32
N ASN A 103 18.93 -7.72 -10.33
CA ASN A 103 19.36 -6.33 -10.32
C ASN A 103 18.31 -5.34 -9.78
N ALA A 104 17.22 -5.79 -9.18
CA ALA A 104 16.09 -4.93 -8.78
C ALA A 104 16.55 -3.70 -7.97
N ALA A 105 17.37 -3.89 -6.92
CA ALA A 105 17.87 -2.79 -6.09
C ALA A 105 18.75 -1.82 -6.89
N ALA A 106 19.64 -2.33 -7.74
CA ALA A 106 20.51 -1.49 -8.57
C ALA A 106 19.71 -0.69 -9.60
N SER A 107 18.67 -1.30 -10.19
CA SER A 107 17.77 -0.64 -11.14
C SER A 107 16.93 0.46 -10.48
N VAL A 108 16.40 0.23 -9.26
CA VAL A 108 15.74 1.27 -8.46
C VAL A 108 16.67 2.48 -8.30
N LYS A 109 17.89 2.25 -7.81
CA LYS A 109 18.88 3.31 -7.63
C LYS A 109 19.22 4.05 -8.92
N LYS A 110 19.38 3.33 -10.03
CA LYS A 110 19.66 3.92 -11.35
C LYS A 110 18.52 4.83 -11.84
N ILE A 111 17.26 4.39 -11.66
CA ILE A 111 16.08 5.20 -11.98
C ILE A 111 16.07 6.48 -11.14
N GLN A 112 16.30 6.38 -9.85
CA GLN A 112 16.33 7.53 -8.93
C GLN A 112 17.46 8.51 -9.26
N GLN A 113 18.65 8.02 -9.61
CA GLN A 113 19.79 8.86 -10.05
C GLN A 113 19.46 9.65 -11.32
N SER A 114 18.50 9.19 -12.12
CA SER A 114 18.02 9.94 -13.28
C SER A 114 16.99 11.04 -12.92
N GLY A 115 16.61 11.18 -11.66
CA GLY A 115 15.59 12.13 -11.18
C GLY A 115 14.16 11.62 -11.30
N ILE A 116 13.95 10.33 -11.59
CA ILE A 116 12.62 9.69 -11.65
C ILE A 116 12.38 8.91 -10.35
N LYS A 117 11.23 9.12 -9.72
CA LYS A 117 10.82 8.39 -8.51
C LYS A 117 10.35 6.98 -8.86
N VAL A 118 10.63 6.03 -7.99
CA VAL A 118 10.14 4.65 -8.10
C VAL A 118 9.02 4.43 -7.10
N VAL A 119 7.82 4.18 -7.60
CA VAL A 119 6.65 3.76 -6.83
C VAL A 119 6.50 2.25 -6.98
N ALA A 120 6.73 1.51 -5.92
CA ALA A 120 6.62 0.05 -5.93
C ALA A 120 5.18 -0.38 -5.70
N ARG A 121 4.55 -1.01 -6.70
CA ARG A 121 3.21 -1.57 -6.54
C ARG A 121 3.28 -2.98 -5.99
N ILE A 122 2.45 -3.25 -4.98
CA ILE A 122 2.29 -4.54 -4.32
C ILE A 122 0.81 -4.90 -4.40
N TYR A 123 0.45 -5.91 -5.20
CA TYR A 123 -0.88 -6.50 -5.14
C TYR A 123 -1.01 -7.34 -3.88
N CYS A 124 -1.92 -6.94 -2.98
CA CYS A 124 -2.03 -7.52 -1.65
C CYS A 124 -2.78 -8.86 -1.67
N PHE A 125 -4.10 -8.85 -1.51
CA PHE A 125 -4.87 -10.08 -1.33
C PHE A 125 -5.16 -10.83 -2.64
N LYS A 126 -4.91 -10.22 -3.79
CA LYS A 126 -4.94 -10.89 -5.08
C LYS A 126 -3.62 -11.61 -5.29
N ASP A 127 -3.61 -12.91 -5.07
CA ASP A 127 -2.43 -13.76 -5.10
C ASP A 127 -2.82 -15.19 -5.46
N THR A 128 -2.20 -15.74 -6.49
CA THR A 128 -2.51 -17.09 -6.96
C THR A 128 -1.49 -18.14 -6.50
N GLN A 129 -0.39 -17.71 -5.88
CA GLN A 129 0.70 -18.57 -5.46
C GLN A 129 0.59 -18.99 -4.00
N MET A 130 0.52 -17.99 -3.10
CA MET A 130 0.58 -18.27 -1.67
C MET A 130 -0.58 -19.11 -1.14
N PRO A 131 -1.84 -18.95 -1.58
CA PRO A 131 -2.93 -19.84 -1.16
C PRO A 131 -2.69 -21.32 -1.48
N ARG A 132 -1.88 -21.61 -2.51
CA ARG A 132 -1.51 -23.00 -2.89
C ARG A 132 -0.33 -23.54 -2.08
N ILE A 133 0.53 -22.64 -1.58
CA ILE A 133 1.70 -22.99 -0.76
C ILE A 133 1.27 -23.19 0.69
N ASP A 134 0.44 -22.31 1.21
CA ASP A 134 -0.11 -22.38 2.56
C ASP A 134 -1.63 -22.09 2.53
N ARG A 135 -2.40 -23.17 2.71
CA ARG A 135 -3.86 -23.11 2.67
C ARG A 135 -4.47 -22.28 3.81
N THR A 136 -3.76 -22.06 4.90
CA THR A 136 -4.23 -21.21 6.01
C THR A 136 -4.35 -19.75 5.61
N MET A 137 -3.71 -19.36 4.51
CA MET A 137 -3.82 -18.02 3.92
C MET A 137 -5.00 -17.88 2.96
N ALA A 138 -5.66 -18.98 2.56
CA ALA A 138 -6.60 -19.00 1.46
C ALA A 138 -8.02 -18.61 1.86
N VAL A 139 -8.79 -18.12 0.89
CA VAL A 139 -10.26 -18.15 0.93
C VAL A 139 -10.69 -19.58 0.61
N HIS A 140 -11.69 -20.12 1.33
CA HIS A 140 -12.17 -21.49 1.18
C HIS A 140 -13.57 -21.56 0.62
N TYR A 141 -13.94 -22.70 0.02
CA TYR A 141 -15.33 -23.02 -0.26
C TYR A 141 -16.08 -23.27 1.06
N ASN A 142 -17.35 -22.85 1.10
CA ASN A 142 -18.20 -22.89 2.28
C ASN A 142 -18.06 -24.19 3.09
N LYS A 143 -17.63 -24.02 4.35
CA LYS A 143 -17.45 -25.10 5.33
C LYS A 143 -16.56 -26.27 4.88
N THR A 144 -15.64 -26.03 3.95
CA THR A 144 -14.66 -27.02 3.49
C THR A 144 -13.25 -26.48 3.62
N GLN A 145 -12.24 -27.36 3.46
CA GLN A 145 -10.84 -27.00 3.35
C GLN A 145 -10.39 -26.84 1.89
N MET A 146 -11.34 -26.82 0.94
CA MET A 146 -11.02 -26.61 -0.48
C MET A 146 -10.78 -25.11 -0.72
N ILE A 147 -9.67 -24.80 -1.40
CA ILE A 147 -9.35 -23.43 -1.78
C ILE A 147 -10.41 -22.93 -2.75
N TRP A 148 -11.01 -21.78 -2.43
CA TRP A 148 -11.99 -21.12 -3.30
C TRP A 148 -11.27 -20.47 -4.49
N LEU A 149 -11.93 -20.50 -5.64
CA LEU A 149 -11.45 -19.88 -6.88
C LEU A 149 -12.49 -18.85 -7.35
N ASP A 150 -12.00 -17.72 -7.88
CA ASP A 150 -12.82 -16.61 -8.41
C ASP A 150 -13.60 -16.96 -9.69
N ASN A 151 -13.33 -18.13 -10.27
CA ASN A 151 -14.06 -18.71 -11.39
C ASN A 151 -13.91 -20.24 -11.35
N GLU A 152 -14.60 -20.94 -12.25
CA GLU A 152 -14.39 -22.38 -12.43
C GLU A 152 -12.93 -22.69 -12.80
N ALA A 153 -12.36 -23.77 -12.29
CA ALA A 153 -10.99 -24.16 -12.58
C ALA A 153 -10.74 -24.33 -14.10
N SER A 154 -11.72 -24.90 -14.82
CA SER A 154 -11.70 -25.06 -16.28
C SER A 154 -11.69 -23.74 -17.05
N LYS A 155 -12.17 -22.65 -16.44
CA LYS A 155 -12.21 -21.29 -16.97
C LYS A 155 -11.06 -20.42 -16.41
N GLY A 156 -10.05 -21.02 -15.83
CA GLY A 156 -8.88 -20.34 -15.31
C GLY A 156 -9.07 -19.64 -13.96
N GLY A 157 -10.01 -20.14 -13.14
CA GLY A 157 -10.27 -19.65 -11.79
C GLY A 157 -9.00 -19.60 -10.93
N LYS A 158 -8.88 -18.53 -10.14
CA LYS A 158 -7.69 -18.19 -9.36
C LYS A 158 -8.03 -18.11 -7.87
N PRO A 159 -7.18 -18.64 -7.01
CA PRO A 159 -7.32 -18.48 -5.57
C PRO A 159 -6.97 -17.06 -5.13
N TRP A 160 -7.42 -16.70 -3.93
CA TRP A 160 -7.16 -15.42 -3.28
C TRP A 160 -6.69 -15.63 -1.85
N LEU A 161 -5.88 -14.72 -1.34
CA LEU A 161 -5.58 -14.61 0.08
C LEU A 161 -6.81 -14.15 0.84
N ASN A 162 -7.05 -14.74 2.01
CA ASN A 162 -8.09 -14.33 2.93
C ASN A 162 -7.64 -13.10 3.73
N PRO A 163 -8.30 -11.93 3.62
CA PRO A 163 -7.91 -10.74 4.37
C PRO A 163 -7.98 -10.90 5.89
N TYR A 164 -8.77 -11.83 6.41
CA TYR A 164 -8.82 -12.14 7.84
C TYR A 164 -7.66 -13.02 8.31
N SER A 165 -6.97 -13.73 7.40
CA SER A 165 -5.84 -14.59 7.77
C SER A 165 -4.66 -13.76 8.25
N GLN A 166 -4.32 -13.88 9.53
CA GLN A 166 -3.14 -13.23 10.09
C GLN A 166 -1.84 -13.70 9.42
N THR A 167 -1.78 -14.97 9.02
CA THR A 167 -0.65 -15.54 8.27
C THR A 167 -0.49 -14.84 6.92
N ALA A 168 -1.59 -14.60 6.19
CA ALA A 168 -1.58 -13.86 4.94
C ALA A 168 -1.16 -12.40 5.14
N GLN A 169 -1.69 -11.72 6.15
CA GLN A 169 -1.31 -10.34 6.47
C GLN A 169 0.18 -10.24 6.84
N ASN A 170 0.70 -11.17 7.67
CA ASN A 170 2.10 -11.20 8.06
C ASN A 170 3.02 -11.39 6.85
N TYR A 171 2.69 -12.33 5.95
CA TYR A 171 3.41 -12.51 4.69
C TYR A 171 3.47 -11.21 3.88
N LEU A 172 2.33 -10.55 3.68
CA LEU A 172 2.27 -9.29 2.93
C LEU A 172 3.07 -8.17 3.62
N LEU A 173 3.06 -8.11 4.95
CA LEU A 173 3.88 -7.15 5.71
C LEU A 173 5.38 -7.41 5.54
N GLU A 174 5.81 -8.67 5.45
CA GLU A 174 7.21 -9.01 5.14
C GLU A 174 7.58 -8.55 3.74
N VAL A 175 6.72 -8.78 2.73
CA VAL A 175 6.90 -8.27 1.37
C VAL A 175 7.04 -6.73 1.36
N VAL A 176 6.16 -6.02 2.06
CA VAL A 176 6.19 -4.56 2.18
C VAL A 176 7.51 -4.08 2.79
N LYS A 177 8.00 -4.75 3.84
CA LYS A 177 9.29 -4.41 4.48
C LYS A 177 10.49 -4.66 3.56
N GLU A 178 10.50 -5.79 2.82
CA GLU A 178 11.57 -6.07 1.86
C GLU A 178 11.59 -5.01 0.74
N VAL A 179 10.43 -4.68 0.16
CA VAL A 179 10.32 -3.68 -0.89
C VAL A 179 10.76 -2.29 -0.41
N LYS A 180 10.36 -1.89 0.81
CA LYS A 180 10.88 -0.67 1.45
C LYS A 180 12.41 -0.67 1.50
N ASN A 181 13.01 -1.80 1.90
CA ASN A 181 14.46 -1.91 2.06
C ASN A 181 15.22 -1.88 0.71
N LEU A 182 14.54 -2.04 -0.43
CA LEU A 182 15.12 -1.78 -1.75
C LEU A 182 15.27 -0.28 -2.05
N GLY A 183 14.80 0.60 -1.16
CA GLY A 183 14.99 2.05 -1.25
C GLY A 183 14.04 2.76 -2.20
N VAL A 184 12.85 2.23 -2.43
CA VAL A 184 11.82 2.85 -3.28
C VAL A 184 11.29 4.15 -2.68
N ASP A 185 10.79 5.07 -3.51
CA ASP A 185 10.31 6.40 -3.07
C ASP A 185 8.90 6.36 -2.47
N ALA A 186 8.08 5.39 -2.85
CA ALA A 186 6.77 5.14 -2.28
C ALA A 186 6.33 3.69 -2.53
N ILE A 187 5.40 3.21 -1.72
CA ILE A 187 4.75 1.91 -1.91
C ILE A 187 3.29 2.14 -2.25
N LEU A 188 2.81 1.53 -3.34
CA LEU A 188 1.42 1.51 -3.76
C LEU A 188 0.83 0.15 -3.43
N LEU A 189 -0.02 0.09 -2.42
CA LEU A 189 -0.81 -1.10 -2.06
C LEU A 189 -2.01 -1.18 -3.00
N ASP A 190 -2.04 -2.19 -3.84
CA ASP A 190 -3.15 -2.51 -4.76
C ASP A 190 -3.82 -3.82 -4.36
N GLY A 191 -5.08 -4.04 -4.75
CA GLY A 191 -5.81 -5.26 -4.38
C GLY A 191 -6.01 -5.43 -2.87
N VAL A 192 -6.07 -4.33 -2.09
CA VAL A 192 -6.47 -4.34 -0.68
C VAL A 192 -7.99 -4.48 -0.63
N GLN A 193 -8.48 -5.67 -0.92
CA GLN A 193 -9.91 -5.93 -1.09
C GLN A 193 -10.23 -7.41 -0.87
N PHE A 194 -11.49 -7.70 -0.62
CA PHE A 194 -12.02 -9.05 -0.75
C PHE A 194 -12.20 -9.40 -2.24
N PRO A 195 -12.20 -10.68 -2.62
CA PRO A 195 -12.60 -11.06 -3.96
C PRO A 195 -14.05 -10.65 -4.23
N ASP A 196 -14.36 -10.36 -5.49
CA ASP A 196 -15.73 -10.16 -5.92
C ASP A 196 -16.47 -11.50 -5.87
N LEU A 197 -17.44 -11.58 -4.98
CA LEU A 197 -18.18 -12.81 -4.72
C LEU A 197 -19.45 -12.84 -5.56
N ASN A 198 -19.36 -13.45 -6.73
CA ASN A 198 -20.56 -13.75 -7.52
C ASN A 198 -21.44 -14.87 -6.93
N SER A 199 -21.03 -15.44 -5.78
CA SER A 199 -21.75 -16.53 -5.11
C SER A 199 -21.45 -16.58 -3.61
N ASN A 200 -22.44 -16.98 -2.80
CA ASN A 200 -22.34 -17.14 -1.34
C ASN A 200 -21.57 -18.40 -0.91
N VAL A 201 -20.69 -18.92 -1.73
CA VAL A 201 -19.97 -20.18 -1.47
C VAL A 201 -18.56 -19.99 -0.91
N ALA A 202 -18.09 -18.75 -0.82
CA ALA A 202 -16.80 -18.45 -0.20
C ALA A 202 -16.93 -18.29 1.31
N THR A 203 -15.94 -18.79 2.04
CA THR A 203 -15.81 -18.63 3.49
C THR A 203 -14.47 -17.95 3.78
N PHE A 204 -14.52 -16.96 4.64
CA PHE A 204 -13.36 -16.27 5.18
C PHE A 204 -13.18 -16.69 6.63
N ASP A 205 -12.22 -17.57 6.89
CA ASP A 205 -11.89 -17.97 8.25
C ASP A 205 -11.49 -16.72 9.06
N GLY A 206 -12.13 -16.50 10.21
CA GLY A 206 -11.96 -15.30 11.03
C GLY A 206 -13.00 -14.19 10.77
N GLU A 207 -13.91 -14.36 9.79
CA GLU A 207 -15.02 -13.42 9.57
C GLU A 207 -15.93 -13.32 10.81
N GLY A 208 -16.38 -12.10 11.12
CA GLY A 208 -17.28 -11.82 12.25
C GLY A 208 -16.58 -11.26 13.50
N SER A 209 -15.26 -11.37 13.63
CA SER A 209 -14.49 -10.73 14.73
C SER A 209 -14.41 -9.22 14.56
N VAL A 210 -14.22 -8.75 13.31
CA VAL A 210 -14.27 -7.36 12.88
C VAL A 210 -14.95 -7.27 11.52
N SER A 211 -15.46 -6.10 11.15
CA SER A 211 -16.07 -5.91 9.82
C SER A 211 -15.05 -6.08 8.69
N ARG A 212 -15.53 -6.46 7.49
CA ARG A 212 -14.66 -6.54 6.29
C ARG A 212 -13.91 -5.25 6.02
N ASN A 213 -14.58 -4.10 6.15
CA ASN A 213 -13.93 -2.82 5.98
C ASN A 213 -12.83 -2.58 7.03
N ALA A 214 -13.12 -2.86 8.30
CA ALA A 214 -12.16 -2.64 9.39
C ALA A 214 -10.90 -3.49 9.23
N VAL A 215 -11.01 -4.76 8.79
CA VAL A 215 -9.82 -5.59 8.59
C VAL A 215 -8.92 -5.06 7.48
N LEU A 216 -9.50 -4.55 6.38
CA LEU A 216 -8.73 -3.94 5.29
C LEU A 216 -8.04 -2.65 5.72
N VAL A 217 -8.76 -1.76 6.43
CA VAL A 217 -8.21 -0.52 6.97
C VAL A 217 -7.08 -0.79 7.96
N ASN A 218 -7.27 -1.75 8.87
CA ASN A 218 -6.24 -2.14 9.84
C ASN A 218 -4.99 -2.71 9.15
N PHE A 219 -5.17 -3.49 8.09
CA PHE A 219 -4.05 -3.99 7.28
C PHE A 219 -3.26 -2.84 6.64
N VAL A 220 -3.94 -1.86 6.00
CA VAL A 220 -3.27 -0.66 5.45
C VAL A 220 -2.50 0.08 6.54
N ASN A 221 -3.12 0.30 7.72
CA ASN A 221 -2.46 0.99 8.83
C ASN A 221 -1.22 0.22 9.34
N SER A 222 -1.26 -1.11 9.35
CA SER A 222 -0.10 -1.94 9.67
C SER A 222 1.03 -1.78 8.64
N CYS A 223 0.69 -1.71 7.34
CA CYS A 223 1.66 -1.42 6.28
C CYS A 223 2.28 -0.02 6.44
N VAL A 224 1.47 1.00 6.74
CA VAL A 224 1.95 2.37 7.00
C VAL A 224 2.95 2.37 8.16
N SER A 225 2.62 1.70 9.25
CA SER A 225 3.51 1.59 10.43
C SER A 225 4.82 0.87 10.08
N ALA A 226 4.76 -0.20 9.28
CA ALA A 226 5.93 -0.94 8.83
C ALA A 226 6.83 -0.14 7.88
N CYS A 227 6.26 0.86 7.18
CA CYS A 227 6.93 1.71 6.19
C CYS A 227 7.40 3.06 6.75
N SER A 228 7.62 3.20 8.06
CA SER A 228 8.08 4.47 8.64
C SER A 228 9.15 5.14 7.75
N GLY A 229 8.90 6.39 7.34
CA GLY A 229 9.78 7.16 6.44
C GLY A 229 9.55 6.94 4.94
N THR A 230 8.78 5.91 4.51
CA THR A 230 8.42 5.71 3.10
C THR A 230 6.90 5.88 2.93
N PRO A 231 6.43 6.81 2.08
CA PRO A 231 5.02 7.03 1.84
C PRO A 231 4.31 5.76 1.37
N VAL A 232 3.13 5.49 1.93
CA VAL A 232 2.24 4.40 1.49
C VAL A 232 1.03 5.02 0.81
N ILE A 233 0.79 4.60 -0.42
CA ILE A 233 -0.36 4.97 -1.25
C ILE A 233 -1.29 3.75 -1.25
N CYS A 234 -2.59 3.94 -1.05
CA CYS A 234 -3.57 2.87 -1.10
C CYS A 234 -4.43 2.99 -2.35
N ALA A 235 -4.44 1.97 -3.20
CA ALA A 235 -5.31 1.95 -4.37
C ALA A 235 -6.74 1.58 -3.98
N MET A 236 -7.72 2.18 -4.66
CA MET A 236 -9.14 1.95 -4.45
C MET A 236 -9.91 2.08 -5.76
N LYS A 237 -10.96 1.27 -5.92
CA LYS A 237 -11.90 1.38 -7.04
C LYS A 237 -12.67 2.69 -6.96
N GLY A 238 -12.87 3.33 -8.11
CA GLY A 238 -13.54 4.61 -8.22
C GLY A 238 -14.96 4.61 -7.65
N GLU A 239 -15.75 3.56 -7.87
CA GLU A 239 -17.10 3.44 -7.33
C GLU A 239 -17.12 3.47 -5.80
N ALA A 240 -16.24 2.71 -5.14
CA ALA A 240 -16.11 2.73 -3.68
C ALA A 240 -15.57 4.07 -3.18
N ALA A 241 -14.65 4.69 -3.90
CA ALA A 241 -14.11 6.01 -3.58
C ALA A 241 -15.18 7.12 -3.62
N ALA A 242 -16.12 7.03 -4.58
CA ALA A 242 -17.24 7.97 -4.73
C ALA A 242 -18.41 7.71 -3.75
N GLY A 243 -18.27 6.78 -2.80
CA GLY A 243 -19.31 6.45 -1.82
C GLY A 243 -20.30 5.41 -2.31
N GLY A 244 -20.01 4.72 -3.42
CA GLY A 244 -20.79 3.58 -3.90
C GLY A 244 -20.69 2.36 -2.96
N SER A 245 -21.73 1.54 -2.92
CA SER A 245 -21.69 0.25 -2.25
C SER A 245 -20.77 -0.69 -3.02
N SER A 246 -19.85 -1.34 -2.32
CA SER A 246 -18.94 -2.30 -2.91
C SER A 246 -18.69 -3.45 -1.93
N ASP A 247 -19.10 -4.65 -2.31
CA ASP A 247 -18.93 -5.86 -1.49
C ASP A 247 -17.45 -6.20 -1.28
N ILE A 248 -16.58 -5.78 -2.20
CA ILE A 248 -15.14 -6.01 -2.09
C ILE A 248 -14.47 -5.22 -0.97
N TYR A 249 -15.05 -4.10 -0.53
CA TYR A 249 -14.56 -3.30 0.60
C TYR A 249 -15.52 -3.28 1.79
N ASN A 250 -16.80 -3.54 1.57
CA ASN A 250 -17.89 -3.29 2.51
C ASN A 250 -17.81 -1.87 3.11
N GLY A 251 -17.64 -0.88 2.22
CA GLY A 251 -17.38 0.52 2.53
C GLY A 251 -16.30 1.12 1.63
N SER A 252 -15.49 2.01 2.19
CA SER A 252 -14.34 2.61 1.52
C SER A 252 -13.09 2.56 2.41
N LEU A 253 -11.91 2.76 1.82
CA LEU A 253 -10.65 2.76 2.55
C LEU A 253 -10.21 4.17 3.04
N TRP A 254 -11.08 5.20 2.93
CA TRP A 254 -10.72 6.57 3.29
C TRP A 254 -10.29 6.77 4.76
N SER A 255 -10.71 5.89 5.66
CA SER A 255 -10.31 5.95 7.07
C SER A 255 -8.90 5.42 7.34
N ALA A 256 -8.25 4.80 6.36
CA ALA A 256 -6.86 4.37 6.50
C ALA A 256 -5.89 5.56 6.59
N ASN A 257 -4.75 5.35 7.25
CA ASN A 257 -3.69 6.35 7.47
C ASN A 257 -2.71 6.44 6.29
N ALA A 258 -3.12 6.04 5.09
CA ALA A 258 -2.28 6.14 3.89
C ALA A 258 -1.92 7.60 3.59
N SER A 259 -0.71 7.82 3.06
CA SER A 259 -0.21 9.14 2.67
C SER A 259 -0.97 9.75 1.49
N ALA A 260 -1.53 8.90 0.63
CA ALA A 260 -2.39 9.25 -0.50
C ALA A 260 -3.25 8.06 -0.91
N PHE A 261 -4.26 8.32 -1.75
CA PHE A 261 -5.12 7.27 -2.31
C PHE A 261 -5.06 7.33 -3.82
N ALA A 262 -4.74 6.19 -4.46
CA ALA A 262 -4.78 6.04 -5.90
C ALA A 262 -6.16 5.53 -6.33
N VAL A 263 -6.96 6.35 -6.99
CA VAL A 263 -8.33 6.03 -7.35
C VAL A 263 -8.41 5.62 -8.82
N ASP A 264 -8.85 4.38 -9.07
CA ASP A 264 -9.04 3.82 -10.40
C ASP A 264 -10.32 4.39 -11.04
N LEU A 265 -10.16 5.43 -11.85
CA LEU A 265 -11.28 6.10 -12.52
C LEU A 265 -11.92 5.25 -13.62
N SER A 266 -11.27 4.19 -14.10
CA SER A 266 -11.86 3.32 -15.14
C SER A 266 -13.10 2.56 -14.63
N SER A 267 -13.24 2.42 -13.30
CA SER A 267 -14.39 1.80 -12.64
C SER A 267 -15.52 2.79 -12.34
N LEU A 268 -15.33 4.09 -12.57
CA LEU A 268 -16.38 5.10 -12.40
C LEU A 268 -17.26 5.19 -13.65
N LYS A 269 -18.57 5.27 -13.46
CA LYS A 269 -19.49 5.67 -14.53
C LYS A 269 -19.19 7.10 -14.95
N ALA A 270 -19.40 7.41 -16.22
CA ALA A 270 -19.06 8.73 -16.79
C ALA A 270 -19.78 9.90 -16.11
N ASP A 271 -20.97 9.67 -15.56
CA ASP A 271 -21.83 10.62 -14.86
C ASP A 271 -21.67 10.60 -13.33
N ALA A 272 -20.81 9.73 -12.79
CA ALA A 272 -20.63 9.62 -11.36
C ALA A 272 -19.94 10.86 -10.77
N GLN A 273 -20.53 11.43 -9.73
CA GLN A 273 -19.91 12.54 -8.98
C GLN A 273 -18.65 12.03 -8.26
N ARG A 274 -17.56 12.80 -8.38
CA ARG A 274 -16.29 12.51 -7.70
C ARG A 274 -16.26 13.14 -6.31
N ASN A 275 -17.10 12.64 -5.40
CA ASN A 275 -17.20 13.15 -4.03
C ASN A 275 -16.08 12.58 -3.14
N PHE A 276 -14.82 12.89 -3.49
CA PHE A 276 -13.68 12.46 -2.69
C PHE A 276 -13.51 13.40 -1.47
N PRO A 277 -13.11 12.88 -0.30
CA PRO A 277 -12.88 13.71 0.88
C PRO A 277 -11.77 14.73 0.63
N ALA A 278 -12.07 16.03 0.79
CA ALA A 278 -11.13 17.13 0.55
C ALA A 278 -9.86 17.06 1.43
N SER A 279 -9.96 16.39 2.58
CA SER A 279 -8.82 16.16 3.50
C SER A 279 -7.87 15.06 3.04
N LYS A 280 -8.20 14.30 1.99
CA LYS A 280 -7.38 13.19 1.49
C LYS A 280 -6.68 13.57 0.19
N LYS A 281 -5.40 13.24 0.11
CA LYS A 281 -4.66 13.37 -1.14
C LYS A 281 -5.07 12.25 -2.10
N VAL A 282 -5.54 12.64 -3.29
CA VAL A 282 -5.98 11.70 -4.32
C VAL A 282 -5.03 11.74 -5.53
N ILE A 283 -4.68 10.58 -6.04
CA ILE A 283 -3.93 10.36 -7.26
C ILE A 283 -4.87 9.64 -8.23
N GLU A 284 -5.17 10.24 -9.38
CA GLU A 284 -6.06 9.61 -10.36
C GLU A 284 -5.32 8.52 -11.15
N MET A 285 -5.82 7.30 -11.14
CA MET A 285 -5.38 6.23 -12.06
C MET A 285 -6.26 6.27 -13.31
N LYS A 286 -5.65 6.50 -14.46
CA LYS A 286 -6.36 6.73 -15.72
C LYS A 286 -5.54 6.31 -16.95
N SER A 287 -6.18 6.18 -18.10
CA SER A 287 -5.54 5.75 -19.35
C SER A 287 -4.81 6.89 -20.09
N SER A 288 -5.17 8.14 -19.84
CA SER A 288 -4.57 9.32 -20.45
C SER A 288 -4.55 10.49 -19.47
N ALA A 289 -3.61 11.41 -19.63
CA ALA A 289 -3.50 12.64 -18.86
C ALA A 289 -3.54 13.86 -19.79
N SER A 290 -4.03 14.98 -19.26
CA SER A 290 -3.97 16.30 -19.89
C SER A 290 -2.81 17.11 -19.30
N ASN A 291 -2.44 18.21 -19.97
CA ASN A 291 -1.37 19.10 -19.48
C ASN A 291 -1.75 19.83 -18.16
N THR A 292 -3.03 19.85 -17.83
CA THR A 292 -3.55 20.46 -16.59
C THR A 292 -3.54 19.51 -15.39
N ASP A 293 -3.28 18.22 -15.61
CA ASP A 293 -3.27 17.24 -14.53
C ASP A 293 -1.99 17.39 -13.68
N SER A 294 -2.16 17.68 -12.41
CA SER A 294 -1.05 17.83 -11.46
C SER A 294 -0.55 16.50 -10.88
N THR A 295 -1.46 15.54 -10.68
CA THR A 295 -1.13 14.26 -10.03
C THR A 295 -1.94 13.13 -10.66
N TYR A 296 -1.23 12.13 -11.21
CA TYR A 296 -1.85 10.97 -11.88
C TYR A 296 -0.91 9.76 -11.97
N ILE A 297 -1.50 8.60 -12.23
CA ILE A 297 -0.82 7.38 -12.66
C ILE A 297 -1.43 6.93 -13.99
N LEU A 298 -0.67 6.90 -15.07
CA LEU A 298 -1.09 6.31 -16.33
C LEU A 298 -0.97 4.79 -16.25
N THR A 299 -2.08 4.10 -16.53
CA THR A 299 -2.21 2.64 -16.44
C THR A 299 -1.90 1.92 -17.74
N LYS A 300 -1.64 2.68 -18.84
CA LYS A 300 -1.27 2.17 -20.17
C LYS A 300 -0.05 2.91 -20.70
#